data_6a0bd307ccc00654442ab479209eea5d
#
_entry.id   6a0bd307ccc00654442ab479209eea5d
#
_cell.length_a   1.000
_cell.length_b   1.000
_cell.length_c   1.000
_cell.angle_alpha   90.00
_cell.angle_beta   90.00
_cell.angle_gamma   90.00
#
_symmetry.space_group_name_H-M   'P 1'
#
loop_
_entity.id
_entity.type
_entity.pdbx_description
1 polymer ?
#
loop_
_entity_poly.entity_id
_entity_poly.type
_entity_poly.pdbx_seq_one_letter_code
_entity_poly.pdbx_strand_id
1 'polypeptide(L)'
;MINFENNIYRYKTRLLNISFLLYTFFIFSRISTAGTSISLFLSICSIFLLRIKLAKMQWNGIQLFLAYYIIFFSCLFIAAALSGEKDVLRYTWKYFTWSIPFWVVYIMNSIQSMGNVFIFSATFSSILLGMNCIYSFLSVPIITKNIRIQGFFASPNHLATVLELVIPIIFLMLFKSYREHKILTTKGIFILIGCVVGIFSLAMTQSRGGIFGFVSGSCSLGIAVFLASRFPKYYFKAMIISIIAMVIALGGLYSNTKIFQRSYDMERVLLIESSYKMWTDNQIYGVGLEQWNKVYPQYISPLAKEPNLPMPHNTIAYFFSCTGIIGGIGFLIFTFGTIGLLLNQIKNNKNNIYYQSALWAFIALSIHGMVDVGITNKAAMQIIFGILGMAFSSGKEKGGFY
;
A
#
# COMPACT_ATOMS: atom_id res chain seq x y z
N MET A 1 18.19 30.76 -31.02
CA MET A 1 17.29 29.59 -31.06
C MET A 1 17.66 28.57 -29.98
N ILE A 2 18.90 28.07 -29.88
CA ILE A 2 19.36 27.05 -28.90
C ILE A 2 19.12 27.46 -27.44
N ASN A 3 19.33 28.70 -27.03
CA ASN A 3 19.08 29.18 -25.67
C ASN A 3 17.61 29.23 -25.31
N PHE A 4 16.72 29.47 -26.26
CA PHE A 4 15.27 29.52 -26.05
C PHE A 4 14.69 28.10 -25.87
N GLU A 5 15.13 27.15 -26.67
CA GLU A 5 14.72 25.73 -26.55
C GLU A 5 15.22 25.11 -25.23
N ASN A 6 16.45 25.41 -24.82
CA ASN A 6 16.98 24.97 -23.53
C ASN A 6 16.20 25.54 -22.33
N ASN A 7 15.75 26.79 -22.41
CA ASN A 7 14.94 27.41 -21.36
C ASN A 7 13.54 26.75 -21.28
N ILE A 8 12.88 26.56 -22.42
CA ILE A 8 11.57 25.86 -22.46
C ILE A 8 11.68 24.46 -21.87
N TYR A 9 12.73 23.73 -22.23
CA TYR A 9 12.99 22.41 -21.68
C TYR A 9 13.17 22.43 -20.17
N ARG A 10 13.95 23.36 -19.62
CA ARG A 10 14.13 23.55 -18.17
C ARG A 10 12.81 23.83 -17.46
N TYR A 11 11.93 24.67 -18.03
CA TYR A 11 10.61 24.97 -17.44
C TYR A 11 9.69 23.73 -17.42
N LYS A 12 9.66 22.97 -18.50
CA LYS A 12 8.87 21.74 -18.59
C LYS A 12 9.34 20.69 -17.57
N THR A 13 10.65 20.51 -17.42
CA THR A 13 11.24 19.59 -16.44
C THR A 13 10.94 20.01 -15.00
N ARG A 14 11.00 21.32 -14.70
CA ARG A 14 10.62 21.85 -13.38
C ARG A 14 9.16 21.64 -13.09
N LEU A 15 8.28 21.88 -14.05
CA LEU A 15 6.83 21.65 -13.90
C LEU A 15 6.55 20.17 -13.59
N LEU A 16 7.20 19.25 -14.31
CA LEU A 16 7.08 17.82 -14.07
C LEU A 16 7.50 17.45 -12.63
N ASN A 17 8.66 17.96 -12.16
CA ASN A 17 9.14 17.72 -10.81
C ASN A 17 8.19 18.26 -9.73
N ILE A 18 7.69 19.49 -9.91
CA ILE A 18 6.78 20.12 -8.96
C ILE A 18 5.44 19.38 -8.91
N SER A 19 4.85 19.06 -10.05
CA SER A 19 3.58 18.32 -10.09
C SER A 19 3.71 16.91 -9.50
N PHE A 20 4.82 16.22 -9.76
CA PHE A 20 5.11 14.92 -9.16
C PHE A 20 5.31 15.03 -7.64
N LEU A 21 6.06 16.03 -7.18
CA LEU A 21 6.26 16.31 -5.75
C LEU A 21 4.91 16.52 -5.04
N LEU A 22 4.09 17.41 -5.57
CA LEU A 22 2.78 17.70 -5.00
C LEU A 22 1.89 16.47 -4.99
N TYR A 23 1.85 15.72 -6.08
CA TYR A 23 1.02 14.54 -6.20
C TYR A 23 1.42 13.45 -5.20
N THR A 24 2.69 13.08 -5.15
CA THR A 24 3.19 12.07 -4.21
C THR A 24 3.08 12.54 -2.77
N PHE A 25 3.32 13.82 -2.49
CA PHE A 25 3.13 14.40 -1.16
C PHE A 25 1.68 14.29 -0.68
N PHE A 26 0.69 14.68 -1.49
CA PHE A 26 -0.72 14.58 -1.08
C PHE A 26 -1.21 13.13 -0.97
N ILE A 27 -0.64 12.21 -1.77
CA ILE A 27 -0.94 10.78 -1.63
C ILE A 27 -0.41 10.24 -0.29
N PHE A 28 0.83 10.57 0.09
CA PHE A 28 1.46 10.05 1.30
C PHE A 28 0.98 10.75 2.58
N SER A 29 0.79 12.06 2.54
CA SER A 29 0.38 12.83 3.72
C SER A 29 -1.11 12.73 4.02
N ARG A 30 -1.95 12.52 3.00
CA ARG A 30 -3.42 12.48 3.13
C ARG A 30 -4.07 13.73 3.71
N ILE A 31 -3.36 14.86 3.74
CA ILE A 31 -3.86 16.12 4.34
C ILE A 31 -5.08 16.67 3.60
N SER A 32 -5.13 16.49 2.27
CA SER A 32 -6.18 17.07 1.44
C SER A 32 -6.55 16.17 0.27
N THR A 33 -7.83 15.82 0.19
CA THR A 33 -8.38 15.10 -0.98
C THR A 33 -8.46 16.00 -2.20
N ALA A 34 -8.77 17.29 -2.02
CA ALA A 34 -8.74 18.28 -3.10
C ALA A 34 -7.31 18.48 -3.60
N GLY A 35 -6.31 18.58 -2.70
CA GLY A 35 -4.90 18.62 -3.06
C GLY A 35 -4.46 17.41 -3.90
N THR A 36 -4.90 16.21 -3.56
CA THR A 36 -4.63 15.00 -4.36
C THR A 36 -5.23 15.12 -5.77
N SER A 37 -6.45 15.61 -5.90
CA SER A 37 -7.12 15.74 -7.20
C SER A 37 -6.50 16.84 -8.07
N ILE A 38 -6.19 17.99 -7.50
CA ILE A 38 -5.55 19.12 -8.20
C ILE A 38 -4.14 18.70 -8.67
N SER A 39 -3.36 18.09 -7.79
CA SER A 39 -2.01 17.64 -8.14
C SER A 39 -2.00 16.49 -9.15
N LEU A 40 -3.01 15.60 -9.15
CA LEU A 40 -3.25 14.62 -10.20
C LEU A 40 -3.47 15.31 -11.56
N PHE A 41 -4.37 16.30 -11.60
CA PHE A 41 -4.63 17.06 -12.81
C PHE A 41 -3.37 17.77 -13.34
N LEU A 42 -2.60 18.43 -12.46
CA LEU A 42 -1.33 19.06 -12.82
C LEU A 42 -0.31 18.05 -13.36
N SER A 43 -0.26 16.83 -12.78
CA SER A 43 0.62 15.77 -13.26
C SER A 43 0.24 15.30 -14.65
N ILE A 44 -1.04 15.11 -14.92
CA ILE A 44 -1.56 14.74 -16.25
C ILE A 44 -1.25 15.84 -17.25
N CYS A 45 -1.52 17.11 -16.94
CA CYS A 45 -1.18 18.25 -17.78
C CYS A 45 0.32 18.31 -18.10
N SER A 46 1.18 18.06 -17.10
CA SER A 46 2.63 18.04 -17.28
C SER A 46 3.09 16.95 -18.25
N ILE A 47 2.48 15.77 -18.19
CA ILE A 47 2.75 14.65 -19.11
C ILE A 47 2.37 15.05 -20.55
N PHE A 48 1.20 15.66 -20.73
CA PHE A 48 0.75 16.13 -22.06
C PHE A 48 1.63 17.25 -22.62
N LEU A 49 2.00 18.25 -21.81
CA LEU A 49 2.84 19.37 -22.23
C LEU A 49 4.25 18.92 -22.70
N LEU A 50 4.75 17.82 -22.19
CA LEU A 50 6.00 17.21 -22.63
C LEU A 50 5.85 16.46 -23.97
N ARG A 51 4.64 16.33 -24.52
CA ARG A 51 4.35 15.61 -25.77
C ARG A 51 4.93 14.19 -25.79
N ILE A 52 4.83 13.50 -24.66
CA ILE A 52 5.43 12.19 -24.50
C ILE A 52 4.72 11.19 -25.41
N LYS A 53 5.50 10.54 -26.26
CA LYS A 53 5.02 9.43 -27.06
C LYS A 53 4.95 8.18 -26.18
N LEU A 54 3.80 7.92 -25.53
CA LEU A 54 3.55 6.73 -24.73
C LEU A 54 3.91 5.43 -25.47
N ALA A 55 3.79 5.43 -26.80
CA ALA A 55 4.20 4.33 -27.66
C ALA A 55 5.70 4.00 -27.60
N LYS A 56 6.55 4.98 -27.20
CA LYS A 56 7.99 4.76 -27.03
C LYS A 56 8.36 4.22 -25.62
N MET A 57 7.40 4.14 -24.72
CA MET A 57 7.66 3.58 -23.39
C MET A 57 7.93 2.08 -23.48
N GLN A 58 8.98 1.64 -22.81
CA GLN A 58 9.29 0.22 -22.70
C GLN A 58 8.36 -0.42 -21.68
N TRP A 59 7.41 -1.22 -22.14
CA TRP A 59 6.47 -1.98 -21.30
C TRP A 59 7.05 -3.34 -20.86
N ASN A 60 8.24 -3.71 -21.38
CA ASN A 60 8.91 -4.95 -21.01
C ASN A 60 9.21 -4.97 -19.49
N GLY A 61 8.97 -6.11 -18.87
CA GLY A 61 9.20 -6.30 -17.42
C GLY A 61 8.02 -5.97 -16.51
N ILE A 62 6.96 -5.30 -17.00
CA ILE A 62 5.73 -5.10 -16.21
C ILE A 62 4.53 -5.87 -16.75
N GLN A 63 4.67 -6.57 -17.88
CA GLN A 63 3.58 -7.28 -18.55
C GLN A 63 2.84 -8.22 -17.60
N LEU A 64 3.60 -8.97 -16.79
CA LEU A 64 3.02 -9.91 -15.84
C LEU A 64 2.26 -9.20 -14.71
N PHE A 65 2.79 -8.07 -14.21
CA PHE A 65 2.05 -7.25 -13.26
C PHE A 65 0.75 -6.71 -13.86
N LEU A 66 0.82 -6.22 -15.11
CA LEU A 66 -0.36 -5.75 -15.83
C LEU A 66 -1.39 -6.86 -16.04
N ALA A 67 -0.95 -8.09 -16.31
CA ALA A 67 -1.86 -9.23 -16.39
C ALA A 67 -2.61 -9.45 -15.06
N TYR A 68 -1.90 -9.48 -13.93
CA TYR A 68 -2.53 -9.61 -12.61
C TYR A 68 -3.46 -8.44 -12.29
N TYR A 69 -3.05 -7.22 -12.63
CA TYR A 69 -3.86 -6.01 -12.48
C TYR A 69 -5.14 -6.09 -13.30
N ILE A 70 -5.04 -6.46 -14.59
CA ILE A 70 -6.19 -6.61 -15.50
C ILE A 70 -7.12 -7.71 -14.99
N ILE A 71 -6.59 -8.88 -14.60
CA ILE A 71 -7.39 -9.98 -14.04
C ILE A 71 -8.19 -9.49 -12.83
N PHE A 72 -7.53 -8.82 -11.87
CA PHE A 72 -8.17 -8.32 -10.67
C PHE A 72 -9.34 -7.39 -10.97
N PHE A 73 -9.10 -6.33 -11.73
CA PHE A 73 -10.16 -5.37 -12.03
C PHE A 73 -11.24 -5.94 -12.96
N SER A 74 -10.89 -6.80 -13.93
CA SER A 74 -11.88 -7.50 -14.74
C SER A 74 -12.79 -8.38 -13.91
N CYS A 75 -12.23 -9.14 -12.95
CA CYS A 75 -13.03 -9.95 -12.03
C CYS A 75 -13.98 -9.09 -11.19
N LEU A 76 -13.52 -7.92 -10.69
CA LEU A 76 -14.38 -7.00 -9.95
C LEU A 76 -15.52 -6.44 -10.83
N PHE A 77 -15.21 -6.05 -12.07
CA PHE A 77 -16.22 -5.53 -13.00
C PHE A 77 -17.21 -6.61 -13.44
N ILE A 78 -16.75 -7.85 -13.66
CA ILE A 78 -17.62 -8.98 -14.01
C ILE A 78 -18.58 -9.28 -12.82
N ALA A 79 -18.05 -9.36 -11.59
CA ALA A 79 -18.88 -9.56 -10.39
C ALA A 79 -19.91 -8.43 -10.25
N ALA A 80 -19.50 -7.17 -10.45
CA ALA A 80 -20.41 -6.03 -10.39
C ALA A 80 -21.48 -6.04 -11.50
N ALA A 81 -21.13 -6.46 -12.71
CA ALA A 81 -22.06 -6.56 -13.82
C ALA A 81 -23.11 -7.68 -13.57
N LEU A 82 -22.67 -8.82 -13.03
CA LEU A 82 -23.55 -9.94 -12.69
C LEU A 82 -24.49 -9.62 -11.53
N SER A 83 -24.12 -8.74 -10.61
CA SER A 83 -25.00 -8.29 -9.53
C SER A 83 -26.21 -7.48 -10.02
N GLY A 84 -26.12 -6.88 -11.21
CA GLY A 84 -27.16 -6.03 -11.79
C GLY A 84 -27.35 -4.67 -11.09
N GLU A 85 -26.62 -4.40 -10.04
CA GLU A 85 -26.78 -3.22 -9.18
C GLU A 85 -25.90 -2.04 -9.65
N LYS A 86 -26.52 -0.92 -10.04
CA LYS A 86 -25.81 0.28 -10.53
C LYS A 86 -24.82 0.84 -9.51
N ASP A 87 -25.16 0.81 -8.22
CA ASP A 87 -24.29 1.29 -7.16
C ASP A 87 -23.02 0.44 -7.03
N VAL A 88 -23.12 -0.88 -7.18
CA VAL A 88 -21.95 -1.79 -7.15
C VAL A 88 -21.00 -1.47 -8.28
N LEU A 89 -21.50 -1.23 -9.50
CA LEU A 89 -20.66 -0.84 -10.64
C LEU A 89 -19.97 0.50 -10.39
N ARG A 90 -20.67 1.48 -9.79
CA ARG A 90 -20.09 2.78 -9.40
C ARG A 90 -18.99 2.63 -8.37
N TYR A 91 -19.14 1.77 -7.37
CA TYR A 91 -18.10 1.50 -6.37
C TYR A 91 -16.91 0.77 -6.99
N THR A 92 -17.13 -0.19 -7.87
CA THR A 92 -16.07 -0.87 -8.61
C THR A 92 -15.24 0.14 -9.44
N TRP A 93 -15.91 1.08 -10.10
CA TRP A 93 -15.22 2.18 -10.81
C TRP A 93 -14.39 3.05 -9.86
N LYS A 94 -14.87 3.36 -8.65
CA LYS A 94 -14.07 4.08 -7.65
C LYS A 94 -12.80 3.32 -7.28
N TYR A 95 -12.89 2.01 -7.01
CA TYR A 95 -11.72 1.17 -6.72
C TYR A 95 -10.72 1.22 -7.88
N PHE A 96 -11.18 1.10 -9.12
CA PHE A 96 -10.33 1.25 -10.29
C PHE A 96 -9.62 2.62 -10.31
N THR A 97 -10.34 3.71 -10.05
CA THR A 97 -9.73 5.06 -10.03
C THR A 97 -8.71 5.25 -8.90
N TRP A 98 -8.82 4.51 -7.79
CA TRP A 98 -7.84 4.56 -6.72
C TRP A 98 -6.51 3.92 -7.08
N SER A 99 -6.44 3.16 -8.15
CA SER A 99 -5.20 2.60 -8.70
C SER A 99 -4.46 3.55 -9.67
N ILE A 100 -5.05 4.68 -10.06
CA ILE A 100 -4.43 5.69 -10.96
C ILE A 100 -3.02 6.11 -10.53
N PRO A 101 -2.66 6.22 -9.23
CA PRO A 101 -1.31 6.55 -8.81
C PRO A 101 -0.23 5.63 -9.40
N PHE A 102 -0.53 4.35 -9.66
CA PHE A 102 0.39 3.46 -10.36
C PHE A 102 0.82 4.04 -11.71
N TRP A 103 -0.15 4.42 -12.52
CA TRP A 103 0.09 4.90 -13.88
C TRP A 103 0.83 6.24 -13.90
N VAL A 104 0.40 7.18 -13.06
CA VAL A 104 1.04 8.51 -12.97
C VAL A 104 2.49 8.40 -12.53
N VAL A 105 2.76 7.68 -11.43
CA VAL A 105 4.12 7.51 -10.91
C VAL A 105 4.98 6.73 -11.88
N TYR A 106 4.45 5.64 -12.46
CA TYR A 106 5.15 4.84 -13.45
C TYR A 106 5.56 5.65 -14.69
N ILE A 107 4.62 6.41 -15.27
CA ILE A 107 4.87 7.23 -16.46
C ILE A 107 5.90 8.32 -16.12
N MET A 108 5.66 9.10 -15.08
CA MET A 108 6.53 10.24 -14.74
C MET A 108 7.96 9.79 -14.40
N ASN A 109 8.13 8.70 -13.64
CA ASN A 109 9.46 8.18 -13.33
C ASN A 109 10.13 7.52 -14.55
N SER A 110 9.37 6.99 -15.49
CA SER A 110 9.91 6.45 -16.76
C SER A 110 10.43 7.56 -17.67
N ILE A 111 9.83 8.76 -17.62
CA ILE A 111 10.27 9.93 -18.39
C ILE A 111 11.54 10.50 -17.82
N GLN A 112 11.54 10.77 -16.52
CA GLN A 112 12.64 11.36 -15.77
C GLN A 112 12.76 10.70 -14.42
N SER A 113 14.00 10.52 -13.94
CA SER A 113 14.24 9.94 -12.61
C SER A 113 13.62 10.77 -11.51
N MET A 114 12.51 10.28 -10.96
CA MET A 114 11.77 10.92 -9.87
C MET A 114 12.09 10.35 -8.48
N GLY A 115 13.03 9.39 -8.39
CA GLY A 115 13.30 8.67 -7.15
C GLY A 115 13.65 9.56 -5.96
N ASN A 116 14.47 10.61 -6.16
CA ASN A 116 14.80 11.55 -5.09
C ASN A 116 13.58 12.37 -4.64
N VAL A 117 12.74 12.79 -5.58
CA VAL A 117 11.50 13.55 -5.29
C VAL A 117 10.50 12.66 -4.54
N PHE A 118 10.39 11.39 -4.94
CA PHE A 118 9.54 10.40 -4.29
C PHE A 118 9.94 10.17 -2.82
N ILE A 119 11.24 9.97 -2.57
CA ILE A 119 11.79 9.79 -1.23
C ILE A 119 11.61 11.06 -0.39
N PHE A 120 11.84 12.24 -0.98
CA PHE A 120 11.60 13.51 -0.31
C PHE A 120 10.13 13.66 0.11
N SER A 121 9.19 13.39 -0.80
CA SER A 121 7.75 13.43 -0.51
C SER A 121 7.36 12.47 0.62
N ALA A 122 7.85 11.22 0.59
CA ALA A 122 7.60 10.24 1.62
C ALA A 122 8.14 10.69 2.98
N THR A 123 9.38 11.17 3.02
CA THR A 123 10.04 11.65 4.24
C THR A 123 9.33 12.87 4.83
N PHE A 124 9.01 13.85 3.99
CA PHE A 124 8.31 15.05 4.44
C PHE A 124 6.89 14.74 4.94
N SER A 125 6.18 13.84 4.26
CA SER A 125 4.87 13.36 4.71
C SER A 125 4.97 12.65 6.05
N SER A 126 5.97 11.79 6.25
CA SER A 126 6.18 11.10 7.54
C SER A 126 6.44 12.09 8.69
N ILE A 127 7.27 13.13 8.46
CA ILE A 127 7.52 14.17 9.46
C ILE A 127 6.23 14.90 9.80
N LEU A 128 5.45 15.29 8.80
CA LEU A 128 4.20 16.01 9.00
C LEU A 128 3.16 15.18 9.77
N LEU A 129 3.01 13.91 9.41
CA LEU A 129 2.14 12.98 10.13
C LEU A 129 2.60 12.82 11.58
N GLY A 130 3.92 12.74 11.79
CA GLY A 130 4.49 12.65 13.11
C GLY A 130 4.31 13.91 13.95
N MET A 131 4.46 15.09 13.37
CA MET A 131 4.17 16.36 14.06
C MET A 131 2.69 16.40 14.49
N ASN A 132 1.78 15.97 13.64
CA ASN A 132 0.37 15.87 13.97
C ASN A 132 0.10 14.85 15.10
N CYS A 133 0.80 13.72 15.12
CA CYS A 133 0.73 12.75 16.22
C CYS A 133 1.23 13.34 17.53
N ILE A 134 2.37 14.03 17.52
CA ILE A 134 2.94 14.69 18.70
C ILE A 134 1.97 15.75 19.22
N TYR A 135 1.45 16.59 18.33
CA TYR A 135 0.44 17.61 18.70
C TYR A 135 -0.79 16.97 19.33
N SER A 136 -1.33 15.91 18.71
CA SER A 136 -2.49 15.18 19.25
C SER A 136 -2.19 14.56 20.62
N PHE A 137 -0.99 14.00 20.82
CA PHE A 137 -0.56 13.46 22.09
C PHE A 137 -0.45 14.51 23.19
N LEU A 138 0.15 15.67 22.88
CA LEU A 138 0.30 16.79 23.84
C LEU A 138 -1.03 17.48 24.17
N SER A 139 -2.01 17.38 23.28
CA SER A 139 -3.35 17.98 23.47
C SER A 139 -4.27 17.16 24.37
N VAL A 140 -3.88 15.92 24.73
CA VAL A 140 -4.71 15.06 25.57
C VAL A 140 -4.31 15.23 27.05
N PRO A 141 -5.29 15.35 27.98
CA PRO A 141 -5.02 15.41 29.41
C PRO A 141 -4.29 14.15 29.91
N ILE A 142 -3.27 14.32 30.76
CA ILE A 142 -2.36 13.27 31.25
C ILE A 142 -3.05 12.09 31.97
N ILE A 143 -4.33 12.21 32.32
CA ILE A 143 -5.08 11.29 33.17
C ILE A 143 -5.54 10.00 32.43
N THR A 144 -5.47 9.94 31.11
CA THR A 144 -5.96 8.80 30.33
C THR A 144 -4.80 7.91 29.84
N LYS A 145 -4.48 6.86 30.61
CA LYS A 145 -3.34 5.95 30.41
C LYS A 145 -3.32 5.09 29.13
N ASN A 146 -4.38 5.10 28.29
CA ASN A 146 -4.50 4.20 27.13
C ASN A 146 -4.97 4.94 25.86
N ILE A 147 -4.32 6.07 25.50
CA ILE A 147 -4.70 6.83 24.33
C ILE A 147 -4.03 6.25 23.10
N ARG A 148 -4.84 5.77 22.16
CA ARG A 148 -4.42 5.44 20.80
C ARG A 148 -4.48 6.71 19.95
N ILE A 149 -3.33 7.10 19.37
CA ILE A 149 -3.24 8.31 18.55
C ILE A 149 -3.72 8.02 17.13
N GLN A 150 -4.61 8.86 16.63
CA GLN A 150 -5.12 8.79 15.26
C GLN A 150 -4.75 10.02 14.41
N GLY A 151 -4.25 11.10 15.03
CA GLY A 151 -4.02 12.37 14.36
C GLY A 151 -5.31 12.88 13.72
N PHE A 152 -5.23 13.34 12.47
CA PHE A 152 -6.39 13.78 11.69
C PHE A 152 -7.10 12.65 10.92
N PHE A 153 -6.71 11.38 11.13
CA PHE A 153 -7.38 10.22 10.51
C PHE A 153 -8.63 9.81 11.29
N ALA A 154 -9.53 9.13 10.63
CA ALA A 154 -10.76 8.63 11.23
C ALA A 154 -10.52 7.57 12.33
N SER A 155 -9.39 6.87 12.28
CA SER A 155 -9.02 5.89 13.31
C SER A 155 -7.49 5.70 13.39
N PRO A 156 -6.97 5.20 14.54
CA PRO A 156 -5.56 4.84 14.67
C PRO A 156 -5.11 3.79 13.65
N ASN A 157 -5.98 2.87 13.25
CA ASN A 157 -5.64 1.85 12.25
C ASN A 157 -5.44 2.47 10.87
N HIS A 158 -6.21 3.51 10.48
CA HIS A 158 -5.98 4.21 9.22
C HIS A 158 -4.63 4.94 9.19
N LEU A 159 -4.23 5.59 10.29
CA LEU A 159 -2.92 6.21 10.40
C LEU A 159 -1.82 5.15 10.32
N ALA A 160 -1.96 4.02 11.05
CA ALA A 160 -1.02 2.91 11.02
C ALA A 160 -0.84 2.36 9.61
N THR A 161 -1.95 2.18 8.85
CA THR A 161 -1.91 1.70 7.46
C THR A 161 -1.11 2.65 6.56
N VAL A 162 -1.27 3.97 6.70
CA VAL A 162 -0.48 4.94 5.93
C VAL A 162 0.99 4.86 6.29
N LEU A 163 1.32 4.81 7.59
CA LEU A 163 2.71 4.80 8.06
C LEU A 163 3.43 3.50 7.68
N GLU A 164 2.80 2.33 7.81
CA GLU A 164 3.41 1.05 7.43
C GLU A 164 3.73 0.95 5.93
N LEU A 165 3.04 1.73 5.09
CA LEU A 165 3.30 1.81 3.66
C LEU A 165 4.42 2.81 3.32
N VAL A 166 4.49 3.93 4.04
CA VAL A 166 5.43 5.03 3.74
C VAL A 166 6.80 4.81 4.37
N ILE A 167 6.87 4.29 5.60
CA ILE A 167 8.15 4.09 6.32
C ILE A 167 9.13 3.17 5.59
N PRO A 168 8.74 2.06 4.92
CA PRO A 168 9.68 1.16 4.26
C PRO A 168 10.63 1.84 3.29
N ILE A 169 10.16 2.76 2.44
CA ILE A 169 11.03 3.46 1.49
C ILE A 169 12.01 4.41 2.18
N ILE A 170 11.56 5.07 3.26
CA ILE A 170 12.38 5.98 4.06
C ILE A 170 13.47 5.19 4.78
N PHE A 171 13.09 4.07 5.41
CA PHE A 171 14.00 3.20 6.15
C PHE A 171 15.09 2.61 5.23
N LEU A 172 14.70 2.10 4.06
CA LEU A 172 15.66 1.53 3.11
C LEU A 172 16.59 2.58 2.52
N MET A 173 16.11 3.80 2.32
CA MET A 173 16.98 4.91 1.90
C MET A 173 17.91 5.36 3.02
N LEU A 174 17.46 5.35 4.28
CA LEU A 174 18.31 5.61 5.44
C LEU A 174 19.42 4.55 5.54
N PHE A 175 19.06 3.27 5.39
CA PHE A 175 20.02 2.17 5.40
C PHE A 175 21.05 2.30 4.26
N LYS A 176 20.62 2.69 3.06
CA LYS A 176 21.51 3.00 1.95
C LYS A 176 22.43 4.17 2.28
N SER A 177 21.91 5.25 2.84
CA SER A 177 22.71 6.41 3.26
C SER A 177 23.74 6.06 4.35
N TYR A 178 23.38 5.14 5.26
CA TYR A 178 24.32 4.59 6.26
C TYR A 178 25.48 3.85 5.60
N ARG A 179 25.18 2.94 4.68
CA ARG A 179 26.21 2.16 3.97
C ARG A 179 27.14 3.03 3.09
N GLU A 180 26.64 4.16 2.61
CA GLU A 180 27.41 5.14 1.81
C GLU A 180 28.11 6.19 2.68
N HIS A 181 28.08 6.07 4.02
CA HIS A 181 28.62 7.06 4.97
C HIS A 181 28.06 8.49 4.79
N LYS A 182 26.79 8.59 4.39
CA LYS A 182 26.09 9.86 4.08
C LYS A 182 25.02 10.25 5.11
N ILE A 183 24.93 9.58 6.25
CA ILE A 183 23.90 9.88 7.27
C ILE A 183 24.01 11.31 7.79
N LEU A 184 25.24 11.80 8.02
CA LEU A 184 25.48 13.14 8.57
C LEU A 184 25.35 14.26 7.53
N THR A 185 25.01 13.94 6.28
CA THR A 185 24.64 14.97 5.31
C THR A 185 23.25 15.54 5.64
N THR A 186 22.96 16.77 5.20
CA THR A 186 21.63 17.39 5.38
C THR A 186 20.49 16.46 4.90
N LYS A 187 20.70 15.80 3.75
CA LYS A 187 19.75 14.82 3.22
C LYS A 187 19.60 13.59 4.13
N GLY A 188 20.71 13.06 4.64
CA GLY A 188 20.72 11.90 5.53
C GLY A 188 20.02 12.19 6.86
N ILE A 189 20.29 13.36 7.46
CA ILE A 189 19.63 13.82 8.69
C ILE A 189 18.10 13.98 8.46
N PHE A 190 17.70 14.59 7.35
CA PHE A 190 16.28 14.73 6.99
C PHE A 190 15.57 13.37 6.91
N ILE A 191 16.19 12.40 6.24
CA ILE A 191 15.66 11.02 6.12
C ILE A 191 15.62 10.32 7.49
N LEU A 192 16.66 10.51 8.33
CA LEU A 192 16.71 9.96 9.68
C LEU A 192 15.55 10.49 10.53
N ILE A 193 15.33 11.80 10.53
CA ILE A 193 14.21 12.43 11.26
C ILE A 193 12.88 11.83 10.79
N GLY A 194 12.64 11.75 9.48
CA GLY A 194 11.41 11.19 8.93
C GLY A 194 11.20 9.72 9.31
N CYS A 195 12.27 8.94 9.35
CA CYS A 195 12.22 7.54 9.75
C CYS A 195 11.87 7.38 11.24
N VAL A 196 12.60 8.08 12.11
CA VAL A 196 12.40 8.00 13.58
C VAL A 196 11.01 8.48 13.97
N VAL A 197 10.58 9.63 13.45
CA VAL A 197 9.26 10.22 13.73
C VAL A 197 8.15 9.33 13.18
N GLY A 198 8.32 8.74 11.99
CA GLY A 198 7.35 7.81 11.42
C GLY A 198 7.19 6.54 12.26
N ILE A 199 8.30 5.90 12.65
CA ILE A 199 8.26 4.69 13.51
C ILE A 199 7.64 5.01 14.87
N PHE A 200 8.01 6.13 15.48
CA PHE A 200 7.41 6.60 16.71
C PHE A 200 5.89 6.77 16.57
N SER A 201 5.45 7.42 15.51
CA SER A 201 4.02 7.63 15.24
C SER A 201 3.27 6.32 15.02
N LEU A 202 3.87 5.36 14.31
CA LEU A 202 3.30 4.02 14.14
C LEU A 202 3.11 3.33 15.49
N ALA A 203 4.10 3.40 16.38
CA ALA A 203 4.01 2.85 17.73
C ALA A 203 2.90 3.52 18.55
N MET A 204 2.74 4.85 18.45
CA MET A 204 1.71 5.62 19.16
C MET A 204 0.28 5.32 18.69
N THR A 205 0.09 4.77 17.50
CA THR A 205 -1.23 4.27 17.07
C THR A 205 -1.72 3.09 17.90
N GLN A 206 -0.81 2.33 18.51
CA GLN A 206 -1.08 1.06 19.20
C GLN A 206 -1.91 0.10 18.32
N SER A 207 -1.77 0.20 17.00
CA SER A 207 -2.41 -0.70 16.06
C SER A 207 -1.64 -2.02 16.00
N ARG A 208 -2.16 -3.05 16.67
CA ARG A 208 -1.53 -4.39 16.64
C ARG A 208 -1.38 -4.92 15.21
N GLY A 209 -2.41 -4.76 14.38
CA GLY A 209 -2.38 -5.16 12.97
C GLY A 209 -1.32 -4.41 12.16
N GLY A 210 -1.24 -3.08 12.30
CA GLY A 210 -0.26 -2.26 11.60
C GLY A 210 1.19 -2.56 12.04
N ILE A 211 1.44 -2.67 13.36
CA ILE A 211 2.77 -3.02 13.87
C ILE A 211 3.17 -4.42 13.43
N PHE A 212 2.26 -5.40 13.53
CA PHE A 212 2.52 -6.77 13.13
C PHE A 212 2.75 -6.89 11.61
N GLY A 213 1.95 -6.18 10.79
CA GLY A 213 2.15 -6.08 9.35
C GLY A 213 3.51 -5.49 9.00
N PHE A 214 3.87 -4.37 9.63
CA PHE A 214 5.17 -3.71 9.42
C PHE A 214 6.36 -4.63 9.75
N VAL A 215 6.33 -5.30 10.89
CA VAL A 215 7.38 -6.24 11.31
C VAL A 215 7.43 -7.45 10.37
N SER A 216 6.29 -8.03 10.03
CA SER A 216 6.22 -9.19 9.12
C SER A 216 6.76 -8.86 7.72
N GLY A 217 6.45 -7.65 7.20
CA GLY A 217 6.98 -7.17 5.94
C GLY A 217 8.50 -7.01 5.98
N SER A 218 9.06 -6.45 7.08
CA SER A 218 10.51 -6.29 7.24
C SER A 218 11.24 -7.64 7.35
N CYS A 219 10.71 -8.58 8.12
CA CYS A 219 11.25 -9.92 8.24
C CYS A 219 11.24 -10.64 6.88
N SER A 220 10.11 -10.58 6.16
CA SER A 220 9.98 -11.18 4.83
C SER A 220 10.98 -10.61 3.83
N LEU A 221 11.20 -9.29 3.87
CA LEU A 221 12.23 -8.64 3.05
C LEU A 221 13.63 -9.11 3.45
N GLY A 222 13.94 -9.15 4.74
CA GLY A 222 15.25 -9.63 5.24
C GLY A 222 15.55 -11.05 4.76
N ILE A 223 14.57 -11.96 4.88
CA ILE A 223 14.66 -13.33 4.36
C ILE A 223 14.87 -13.33 2.85
N ALA A 224 14.07 -12.55 2.09
CA ALA A 224 14.17 -12.50 0.65
C ALA A 224 15.56 -12.04 0.17
N VAL A 225 16.10 -10.96 0.75
CA VAL A 225 17.44 -10.45 0.40
C VAL A 225 18.54 -11.42 0.82
N PHE A 226 18.43 -12.05 1.99
CA PHE A 226 19.37 -13.08 2.45
C PHE A 226 19.40 -14.28 1.50
N LEU A 227 18.23 -14.83 1.18
CA LEU A 227 18.12 -15.98 0.28
C LEU A 227 18.58 -15.68 -1.15
N ALA A 228 18.28 -14.48 -1.67
CA ALA A 228 18.76 -14.02 -2.97
C ALA A 228 20.31 -13.92 -3.00
N SER A 229 20.92 -13.64 -1.85
CA SER A 229 22.37 -13.48 -1.74
C SER A 229 23.12 -14.82 -1.53
N ARG A 230 22.57 -15.72 -0.73
CA ARG A 230 23.24 -16.94 -0.28
C ARG A 230 22.76 -18.21 -1.00
N PHE A 231 21.49 -18.26 -1.41
CA PHE A 231 20.86 -19.44 -1.98
C PHE A 231 20.06 -19.16 -3.25
N PRO A 232 20.60 -18.46 -4.26
CA PRO A 232 19.85 -18.03 -5.44
C PRO A 232 19.24 -19.19 -6.23
N LYS A 233 19.89 -20.38 -6.22
CA LYS A 233 19.39 -21.59 -6.89
C LYS A 233 18.11 -22.12 -6.23
N TYR A 234 18.00 -22.02 -4.91
CA TYR A 234 16.88 -22.57 -4.14
C TYR A 234 15.92 -21.47 -3.63
N TYR A 235 16.05 -20.25 -4.12
CA TYR A 235 15.39 -19.05 -3.63
C TYR A 235 13.90 -19.24 -3.35
N PHE A 236 13.12 -19.66 -4.35
CA PHE A 236 11.67 -19.81 -4.20
C PHE A 236 11.29 -20.96 -3.26
N LYS A 237 12.00 -22.09 -3.33
CA LYS A 237 11.77 -23.23 -2.40
C LYS A 237 12.03 -22.80 -0.95
N ALA A 238 13.15 -22.11 -0.71
CA ALA A 238 13.51 -21.62 0.62
C ALA A 238 12.53 -20.54 1.11
N MET A 239 12.02 -19.67 0.25
CA MET A 239 10.97 -18.71 0.59
C MET A 239 9.67 -19.39 1.03
N ILE A 240 9.21 -20.41 0.32
CA ILE A 240 8.02 -21.19 0.68
C ILE A 240 8.22 -21.84 2.06
N ILE A 241 9.36 -22.50 2.29
CA ILE A 241 9.69 -23.11 3.58
C ILE A 241 9.70 -22.06 4.69
N SER A 242 10.31 -20.89 4.46
CA SER A 242 10.35 -19.80 5.44
C SER A 242 8.95 -19.27 5.79
N ILE A 243 8.07 -19.13 4.79
CA ILE A 243 6.67 -18.73 5.00
C ILE A 243 5.93 -19.77 5.83
N ILE A 244 6.06 -21.05 5.50
CA ILE A 244 5.42 -22.15 6.24
C ILE A 244 5.93 -22.16 7.69
N ALA A 245 7.24 -22.06 7.91
CA ALA A 245 7.84 -22.01 9.23
C ALA A 245 7.34 -20.80 10.05
N MET A 246 7.21 -19.64 9.40
CA MET A 246 6.66 -18.43 10.03
C MET A 246 5.19 -18.61 10.43
N VAL A 247 4.36 -19.19 9.56
CA VAL A 247 2.95 -19.46 9.86
C VAL A 247 2.81 -20.44 11.03
N ILE A 248 3.62 -21.52 11.08
CA ILE A 248 3.64 -22.48 12.19
C ILE A 248 4.06 -21.78 13.49
N ALA A 249 5.15 -21.00 13.46
CA ALA A 249 5.63 -20.27 14.63
C ALA A 249 4.59 -19.27 15.17
N LEU A 250 3.95 -18.52 14.30
CA LEU A 250 2.90 -17.57 14.66
C LEU A 250 1.65 -18.28 15.20
N GLY A 251 1.25 -19.40 14.59
CA GLY A 251 0.15 -20.24 15.09
C GLY A 251 0.45 -20.80 16.48
N GLY A 252 1.66 -21.26 16.71
CA GLY A 252 2.11 -21.73 18.04
C GLY A 252 2.15 -20.60 19.09
N LEU A 253 2.61 -19.42 18.71
CA LEU A 253 2.57 -18.24 19.60
C LEU A 253 1.12 -17.81 19.89
N TYR A 254 0.24 -17.83 18.92
CA TYR A 254 -1.18 -17.51 19.07
C TYR A 254 -1.86 -18.45 20.06
N SER A 255 -1.62 -19.76 19.96
CA SER A 255 -2.22 -20.76 20.84
C SER A 255 -1.70 -20.69 22.29
N ASN A 256 -0.45 -20.24 22.50
CA ASN A 256 0.20 -20.26 23.81
C ASN A 256 0.17 -18.93 24.57
N THR A 257 -0.24 -17.82 23.95
CA THR A 257 -0.18 -16.50 24.60
C THR A 257 -1.55 -15.88 24.81
N LYS A 258 -1.87 -15.52 26.07
CA LYS A 258 -3.06 -14.71 26.42
C LYS A 258 -3.05 -13.28 25.83
N ILE A 259 -1.98 -12.90 25.13
CA ILE A 259 -1.82 -11.57 24.51
C ILE A 259 -2.88 -11.33 23.41
N PHE A 260 -3.37 -12.39 22.77
CA PHE A 260 -4.35 -12.33 21.68
C PHE A 260 -5.80 -12.59 22.14
N GLN A 261 -6.05 -12.88 23.42
CA GLN A 261 -7.38 -13.16 23.96
C GLN A 261 -8.05 -11.90 24.51
N ARG A 262 -8.32 -10.91 23.65
CA ARG A 262 -9.19 -9.77 24.01
C ARG A 262 -10.61 -10.01 23.47
N SER A 263 -11.61 -9.40 24.12
CA SER A 263 -13.03 -9.50 23.70
C SER A 263 -13.26 -9.13 22.23
N TYR A 264 -12.49 -8.19 21.70
CA TYR A 264 -12.52 -7.77 20.28
C TYR A 264 -12.00 -8.84 19.30
N ASP A 265 -11.23 -9.81 19.75
CA ASP A 265 -10.72 -10.86 18.85
C ASP A 265 -11.82 -11.87 18.51
N MET A 266 -12.72 -12.15 19.45
CA MET A 266 -13.92 -12.96 19.21
C MET A 266 -14.86 -12.25 18.22
N GLU A 267 -15.07 -10.94 18.37
CA GLU A 267 -15.89 -10.15 17.43
C GLU A 267 -15.41 -10.30 15.98
N ARG A 268 -14.09 -10.26 15.75
CA ARG A 268 -13.52 -10.48 14.41
C ARG A 268 -13.81 -11.87 13.84
N VAL A 269 -13.78 -12.90 14.69
CA VAL A 269 -14.15 -14.28 14.27
C VAL A 269 -15.63 -14.32 13.85
N LEU A 270 -16.53 -13.69 14.62
CA LEU A 270 -17.95 -13.62 14.29
C LEU A 270 -18.22 -12.85 12.99
N LEU A 271 -17.43 -11.79 12.72
CA LEU A 271 -17.51 -11.05 11.45
C LEU A 271 -17.07 -11.88 10.25
N ILE A 272 -16.00 -12.69 10.40
CA ILE A 272 -15.56 -13.63 9.35
C ILE A 272 -16.64 -14.70 9.13
N GLU A 273 -17.25 -15.25 10.19
CA GLU A 273 -18.33 -16.21 10.09
C GLU A 273 -19.55 -15.62 9.35
N SER A 274 -19.95 -14.39 9.69
CA SER A 274 -21.04 -13.68 8.99
C SER A 274 -20.71 -13.47 7.52
N SER A 275 -19.46 -13.07 7.21
CA SER A 275 -18.99 -12.90 5.83
C SER A 275 -18.97 -14.22 5.05
N TYR A 276 -18.64 -15.33 5.71
CA TYR A 276 -18.70 -16.66 5.12
C TYR A 276 -20.15 -17.05 4.78
N LYS A 277 -21.11 -16.81 5.68
CA LYS A 277 -22.54 -17.04 5.42
C LYS A 277 -23.05 -16.17 4.25
N MET A 278 -22.68 -14.88 4.23
CA MET A 278 -22.98 -14.00 3.09
C MET A 278 -22.44 -14.56 1.77
N TRP A 279 -21.21 -15.08 1.78
CA TRP A 279 -20.62 -15.68 0.60
C TRP A 279 -21.32 -16.98 0.18
N THR A 280 -21.67 -17.87 1.12
CA THR A 280 -22.37 -19.14 0.80
C THR A 280 -23.71 -18.91 0.14
N ASP A 281 -24.43 -17.84 0.50
CA ASP A 281 -25.69 -17.47 -0.11
C ASP A 281 -25.52 -16.72 -1.45
N ASN A 282 -24.34 -16.12 -1.68
CA ASN A 282 -24.02 -15.30 -2.86
C ASN A 282 -22.68 -15.69 -3.48
N GLN A 283 -22.50 -16.99 -3.80
CA GLN A 283 -21.19 -17.59 -4.10
C GLN A 283 -20.48 -16.98 -5.32
N ILE A 284 -21.21 -16.64 -6.38
CA ILE A 284 -20.61 -16.31 -7.70
C ILE A 284 -20.10 -14.87 -7.73
N TYR A 285 -20.93 -13.88 -7.41
CA TYR A 285 -20.63 -12.46 -7.52
C TYR A 285 -20.73 -11.68 -6.20
N GLY A 286 -21.08 -12.34 -5.09
CA GLY A 286 -21.19 -11.75 -3.76
C GLY A 286 -22.36 -10.77 -3.59
N VAL A 287 -22.36 -10.07 -2.45
CA VAL A 287 -23.41 -9.08 -2.13
C VAL A 287 -23.16 -7.69 -2.73
N GLY A 288 -22.06 -7.49 -3.42
CA GLY A 288 -21.62 -6.22 -4.02
C GLY A 288 -20.58 -5.46 -3.19
N LEU A 289 -19.64 -4.82 -3.89
CA LEU A 289 -18.66 -3.93 -3.24
C LEU A 289 -19.37 -2.80 -2.51
N GLU A 290 -18.90 -2.47 -1.28
CA GLU A 290 -19.45 -1.44 -0.41
C GLU A 290 -20.93 -1.69 0.00
N GLN A 291 -21.47 -2.91 -0.20
CA GLN A 291 -22.80 -3.30 0.26
C GLN A 291 -22.76 -4.17 1.53
N TRP A 292 -21.58 -4.58 1.98
CA TRP A 292 -21.40 -5.48 3.12
C TRP A 292 -22.17 -5.00 4.36
N ASN A 293 -22.04 -3.74 4.73
CA ASN A 293 -22.70 -3.16 5.91
C ASN A 293 -24.24 -3.13 5.82
N LYS A 294 -24.79 -3.07 4.61
CA LYS A 294 -26.25 -3.08 4.40
C LYS A 294 -26.83 -4.49 4.55
N VAL A 295 -26.04 -5.50 4.19
CA VAL A 295 -26.45 -6.90 4.21
C VAL A 295 -26.10 -7.57 5.54
N TYR A 296 -25.05 -7.12 6.22
CA TYR A 296 -24.55 -7.66 7.48
C TYR A 296 -25.64 -7.89 8.56
N PRO A 297 -26.61 -6.97 8.80
CA PRO A 297 -27.64 -7.18 9.81
C PRO A 297 -28.48 -8.47 9.64
N GLN A 298 -28.55 -9.02 8.42
CA GLN A 298 -29.26 -10.28 8.13
C GLN A 298 -28.43 -11.53 8.51
N TYR A 299 -27.11 -11.37 8.68
CA TYR A 299 -26.14 -12.44 8.93
C TYR A 299 -25.44 -12.31 10.28
N ILE A 300 -25.83 -11.31 11.07
CA ILE A 300 -25.18 -11.02 12.35
C ILE A 300 -25.34 -12.23 13.30
N SER A 301 -24.25 -12.60 13.94
CA SER A 301 -24.28 -13.59 15.00
C SER A 301 -25.03 -13.04 16.23
N PRO A 302 -25.89 -13.82 16.89
CA PRO A 302 -26.50 -13.40 18.15
C PRO A 302 -25.50 -13.09 19.26
N LEU A 303 -24.25 -13.55 19.13
CA LEU A 303 -23.17 -13.30 20.07
C LEU A 303 -22.38 -12.03 19.76
N ALA A 304 -22.63 -11.38 18.59
CA ALA A 304 -21.95 -10.15 18.21
C ALA A 304 -22.42 -8.96 19.05
N LYS A 305 -21.45 -8.15 19.48
CA LYS A 305 -21.69 -6.97 20.32
C LYS A 305 -21.87 -5.69 19.51
N GLU A 306 -21.37 -5.68 18.27
CA GLU A 306 -21.35 -4.50 17.41
C GLU A 306 -22.17 -4.74 16.14
N PRO A 307 -23.47 -4.38 16.14
CA PRO A 307 -24.38 -4.67 15.02
C PRO A 307 -24.15 -3.77 13.80
N ASN A 308 -23.48 -2.63 13.95
CA ASN A 308 -23.36 -1.59 12.92
C ASN A 308 -21.91 -1.39 12.45
N LEU A 309 -21.24 -2.49 12.07
CA LEU A 309 -19.88 -2.39 11.52
C LEU A 309 -19.90 -2.17 10.01
N PRO A 310 -18.97 -1.35 9.48
CA PRO A 310 -18.93 -1.05 8.04
C PRO A 310 -18.34 -2.20 7.22
N MET A 311 -17.60 -3.14 7.83
CA MET A 311 -16.80 -4.13 7.14
C MET A 311 -16.35 -5.28 8.07
N PRO A 312 -15.93 -6.45 7.54
CA PRO A 312 -15.60 -7.63 8.34
C PRO A 312 -14.20 -7.58 9.01
N HIS A 313 -13.45 -6.50 8.90
CA HIS A 313 -12.06 -6.40 9.38
C HIS A 313 -11.13 -7.54 8.92
N ASN A 314 -11.43 -8.10 7.74
CA ASN A 314 -10.60 -9.09 7.06
C ASN A 314 -10.76 -8.91 5.55
N THR A 315 -9.67 -8.61 4.84
CA THR A 315 -9.70 -8.29 3.42
C THR A 315 -10.15 -9.49 2.56
N ILE A 316 -9.73 -10.71 2.90
CA ILE A 316 -10.13 -11.90 2.15
C ILE A 316 -11.63 -12.13 2.32
N ALA A 317 -12.13 -12.14 3.56
CA ALA A 317 -13.55 -12.29 3.85
C ALA A 317 -14.37 -11.19 3.16
N TYR A 318 -13.87 -9.96 3.11
CA TYR A 318 -14.52 -8.86 2.40
C TYR A 318 -14.65 -9.12 0.91
N PHE A 319 -13.56 -9.49 0.21
CA PHE A 319 -13.64 -9.72 -1.23
C PHE A 319 -14.52 -10.92 -1.57
N PHE A 320 -14.42 -12.03 -0.83
CA PHE A 320 -15.28 -13.19 -1.09
C PHE A 320 -16.76 -12.89 -0.82
N SER A 321 -17.09 -12.25 0.30
CA SER A 321 -18.49 -11.91 0.59
C SER A 321 -19.07 -10.84 -0.34
N CYS A 322 -18.27 -9.83 -0.70
CA CYS A 322 -18.74 -8.72 -1.55
C CYS A 322 -18.68 -9.01 -3.05
N THR A 323 -17.76 -9.84 -3.52
CA THR A 323 -17.52 -10.02 -4.97
C THR A 323 -17.56 -11.50 -5.40
N GLY A 324 -17.96 -12.38 -4.48
CA GLY A 324 -18.06 -13.82 -4.71
C GLY A 324 -16.72 -14.46 -5.04
N ILE A 325 -16.79 -15.67 -5.61
CA ILE A 325 -15.60 -16.43 -6.02
C ILE A 325 -14.85 -15.72 -7.15
N ILE A 326 -15.56 -15.00 -8.04
CA ILE A 326 -14.95 -14.30 -9.18
C ILE A 326 -14.01 -13.23 -8.68
N GLY A 327 -14.49 -12.27 -7.88
CA GLY A 327 -13.64 -11.18 -7.39
C GLY A 327 -12.66 -11.63 -6.30
N GLY A 328 -13.06 -12.59 -5.44
CA GLY A 328 -12.20 -13.18 -4.42
C GLY A 328 -10.95 -13.85 -5.02
N ILE A 329 -11.13 -14.69 -6.06
CA ILE A 329 -10.00 -15.30 -6.78
C ILE A 329 -9.17 -14.24 -7.52
N GLY A 330 -9.81 -13.26 -8.17
CA GLY A 330 -9.11 -12.15 -8.81
C GLY A 330 -8.21 -11.39 -7.82
N PHE A 331 -8.70 -11.13 -6.61
CA PHE A 331 -7.92 -10.52 -5.52
C PHE A 331 -6.74 -11.40 -5.08
N LEU A 332 -6.93 -12.70 -4.91
CA LEU A 332 -5.84 -13.62 -4.53
C LEU A 332 -4.76 -13.69 -5.61
N ILE A 333 -5.15 -13.81 -6.88
CA ILE A 333 -4.21 -13.81 -8.02
C ILE A 333 -3.40 -12.51 -8.03
N PHE A 334 -4.04 -11.35 -7.87
CA PHE A 334 -3.36 -10.07 -7.81
C PHE A 334 -2.37 -10.01 -6.64
N THR A 335 -2.81 -10.42 -5.45
CA THR A 335 -2.00 -10.34 -4.23
C THR A 335 -0.79 -11.25 -4.30
N PHE A 336 -0.99 -12.55 -4.51
CA PHE A 336 0.11 -13.51 -4.55
C PHE A 336 0.97 -13.37 -5.81
N GLY A 337 0.37 -13.03 -6.94
CA GLY A 337 1.08 -12.73 -8.18
C GLY A 337 2.02 -11.53 -8.03
N THR A 338 1.55 -10.44 -7.41
CA THR A 338 2.37 -9.25 -7.16
C THR A 338 3.51 -9.54 -6.18
N ILE A 339 3.25 -10.28 -5.08
CA ILE A 339 4.31 -10.71 -4.14
C ILE A 339 5.35 -11.57 -4.87
N GLY A 340 4.91 -12.60 -5.62
CA GLY A 340 5.80 -13.48 -6.37
C GLY A 340 6.67 -12.72 -7.39
N LEU A 341 6.07 -11.74 -8.07
CA LEU A 341 6.78 -10.88 -9.01
C LEU A 341 7.83 -10.00 -8.33
N LEU A 342 7.49 -9.35 -7.20
CA LEU A 342 8.42 -8.54 -6.42
C LEU A 342 9.58 -9.39 -5.87
N LEU A 343 9.30 -10.61 -5.39
CA LEU A 343 10.33 -11.56 -4.98
C LEU A 343 11.27 -11.90 -6.13
N ASN A 344 10.74 -12.13 -7.34
CA ASN A 344 11.56 -12.39 -8.53
C ASN A 344 12.43 -11.18 -8.91
N GLN A 345 11.88 -9.96 -8.81
CA GLN A 345 12.66 -8.74 -9.06
C GLN A 345 13.79 -8.56 -8.03
N ILE A 346 13.54 -8.86 -6.76
CA ILE A 346 14.57 -8.80 -5.70
C ILE A 346 15.64 -9.88 -5.93
N LYS A 347 15.26 -11.09 -6.34
CA LYS A 347 16.22 -12.14 -6.69
C LYS A 347 17.21 -11.67 -7.76
N ASN A 348 16.70 -10.97 -8.79
CA ASN A 348 17.51 -10.52 -9.92
C ASN A 348 18.24 -9.19 -9.65
N ASN A 349 17.66 -8.30 -8.81
CA ASN A 349 18.21 -6.99 -8.47
C ASN A 349 18.01 -6.66 -6.99
N LYS A 350 18.79 -7.37 -6.14
CA LYS A 350 18.68 -7.31 -4.68
C LYS A 350 19.00 -5.95 -4.06
N ASN A 351 19.65 -5.05 -4.78
CA ASN A 351 20.02 -3.71 -4.28
C ASN A 351 19.01 -2.62 -4.66
N ASN A 352 17.96 -2.95 -5.42
CA ASN A 352 16.94 -1.98 -5.78
C ASN A 352 16.00 -1.71 -4.60
N ILE A 353 16.15 -0.55 -3.96
CA ILE A 353 15.38 -0.15 -2.77
C ILE A 353 13.88 0.00 -3.07
N TYR A 354 13.48 0.27 -4.31
CA TYR A 354 12.07 0.44 -4.68
C TYR A 354 11.34 -0.91 -4.75
N TYR A 355 11.98 -1.96 -5.30
CA TYR A 355 11.41 -3.32 -5.22
C TYR A 355 11.35 -3.82 -3.78
N GLN A 356 12.39 -3.53 -2.98
CA GLN A 356 12.43 -3.90 -1.56
C GLN A 356 11.32 -3.19 -0.78
N SER A 357 11.15 -1.87 -0.96
CA SER A 357 10.10 -1.11 -0.26
C SER A 357 8.71 -1.54 -0.69
N ALA A 358 8.50 -1.84 -1.97
CA ALA A 358 7.23 -2.34 -2.48
C ALA A 358 6.88 -3.70 -1.88
N LEU A 359 7.84 -4.64 -1.80
CA LEU A 359 7.61 -5.94 -1.15
C LEU A 359 7.25 -5.77 0.33
N TRP A 360 8.04 -4.97 1.07
CA TRP A 360 7.78 -4.72 2.49
C TRP A 360 6.39 -4.12 2.70
N ALA A 361 6.08 -3.01 2.02
CA ALA A 361 4.80 -2.32 2.14
C ALA A 361 3.62 -3.21 1.72
N PHE A 362 3.76 -3.99 0.65
CA PHE A 362 2.69 -4.85 0.15
C PHE A 362 2.39 -6.02 1.10
N ILE A 363 3.43 -6.64 1.67
CA ILE A 363 3.28 -7.68 2.69
C ILE A 363 2.69 -7.09 3.97
N ALA A 364 3.17 -5.92 4.43
CA ALA A 364 2.64 -5.24 5.60
C ALA A 364 1.14 -5.00 5.45
N LEU A 365 0.70 -4.43 4.33
CA LEU A 365 -0.70 -4.20 4.01
C LEU A 365 -1.51 -5.50 3.96
N SER A 366 -0.96 -6.56 3.37
CA SER A 366 -1.64 -7.85 3.26
C SER A 366 -1.85 -8.49 4.63
N ILE A 367 -0.87 -8.45 5.51
CA ILE A 367 -0.95 -9.00 6.88
C ILE A 367 -1.88 -8.13 7.76
N HIS A 368 -1.76 -6.80 7.69
CA HIS A 368 -2.69 -5.91 8.38
C HIS A 368 -4.13 -6.15 7.92
N GLY A 369 -4.33 -6.36 6.62
CA GLY A 369 -5.62 -6.70 6.04
C GLY A 369 -6.25 -8.02 6.51
N MET A 370 -5.50 -8.90 7.20
CA MET A 370 -6.08 -10.09 7.85
C MET A 370 -6.86 -9.77 9.13
N VAL A 371 -6.61 -8.60 9.72
CA VAL A 371 -7.26 -8.14 10.95
C VAL A 371 -7.95 -6.78 10.81
N ASP A 372 -7.87 -6.18 9.61
CA ASP A 372 -8.56 -4.96 9.18
C ASP A 372 -8.71 -4.98 7.65
N VAL A 373 -9.34 -3.96 7.05
CA VAL A 373 -9.60 -3.94 5.60
C VAL A 373 -8.68 -2.90 4.93
N GLY A 374 -7.37 -3.16 4.94
CA GLY A 374 -6.35 -2.21 4.53
C GLY A 374 -6.45 -1.77 3.07
N ILE A 375 -6.45 -2.71 2.09
CA ILE A 375 -6.43 -2.36 0.65
C ILE A 375 -7.75 -1.78 0.15
N THR A 376 -8.86 -2.01 0.84
CA THR A 376 -10.16 -1.41 0.50
C THR A 376 -10.26 0.05 0.95
N ASN A 377 -9.32 0.52 1.76
CA ASN A 377 -9.20 1.93 2.10
C ASN A 377 -8.58 2.71 0.94
N LYS A 378 -9.24 3.81 0.52
CA LYS A 378 -8.76 4.69 -0.57
C LYS A 378 -7.31 5.15 -0.38
N ALA A 379 -6.93 5.51 0.85
CA ALA A 379 -5.58 5.97 1.14
C ALA A 379 -4.54 4.87 0.91
N ALA A 380 -4.79 3.69 1.50
CA ALA A 380 -3.90 2.53 1.37
C ALA A 380 -3.74 2.13 -0.10
N MET A 381 -4.85 2.06 -0.83
CA MET A 381 -4.83 1.67 -2.25
C MET A 381 -4.04 2.68 -3.09
N GLN A 382 -4.26 3.98 -2.92
CA GLN A 382 -3.53 5.00 -3.65
C GLN A 382 -2.03 4.99 -3.34
N ILE A 383 -1.65 4.82 -2.08
CA ILE A 383 -0.25 4.75 -1.65
C ILE A 383 0.44 3.51 -2.23
N ILE A 384 -0.15 2.32 -2.05
CA ILE A 384 0.49 1.09 -2.51
C ILE A 384 0.62 1.04 -4.03
N PHE A 385 -0.39 1.51 -4.78
CA PHE A 385 -0.28 1.60 -6.24
C PHE A 385 0.77 2.64 -6.67
N GLY A 386 0.94 3.75 -5.96
CA GLY A 386 2.03 4.70 -6.19
C GLY A 386 3.41 4.07 -5.95
N ILE A 387 3.58 3.31 -4.88
CA ILE A 387 4.82 2.57 -4.56
C ILE A 387 5.12 1.52 -5.64
N LEU A 388 4.12 0.76 -6.08
CA LEU A 388 4.27 -0.22 -7.16
C LEU A 388 4.64 0.46 -8.49
N GLY A 389 4.04 1.62 -8.80
CA GLY A 389 4.41 2.44 -9.96
C GLY A 389 5.89 2.85 -9.94
N MET A 390 6.39 3.30 -8.78
CA MET A 390 7.80 3.63 -8.59
C MET A 390 8.69 2.39 -8.72
N ALA A 391 8.32 1.27 -8.11
CA ALA A 391 9.08 0.03 -8.15
C ALA A 391 9.26 -0.47 -9.59
N PHE A 392 8.17 -0.65 -10.32
CA PHE A 392 8.20 -1.22 -11.67
C PHE A 392 8.78 -0.27 -12.74
N SER A 393 8.87 1.04 -12.47
CA SER A 393 9.56 2.00 -13.34
C SER A 393 11.05 2.15 -13.04
N SER A 394 11.51 1.73 -11.87
CA SER A 394 12.91 1.91 -11.40
C SER A 394 13.91 0.89 -11.96
N GLY A 395 13.42 -0.24 -12.49
CA GLY A 395 14.25 -1.31 -13.04
C GLY A 395 14.69 -1.10 -14.51
N LYS A 396 14.36 0.03 -15.11
CA LYS A 396 14.62 0.31 -16.53
C LYS A 396 15.91 1.08 -16.72
N GLU A 397 16.70 0.67 -17.73
CA GLU A 397 17.72 1.55 -18.29
C GLU A 397 17.03 2.77 -18.92
N LYS A 398 17.53 3.94 -18.59
CA LYS A 398 16.98 5.18 -19.11
C LYS A 398 17.45 5.37 -20.56
N GLY A 399 16.67 4.88 -21.50
CA GLY A 399 16.79 5.29 -22.89
C GLY A 399 16.46 6.77 -22.97
N GLY A 400 17.38 7.57 -23.56
CA GLY A 400 17.14 9.00 -23.79
C GLY A 400 15.88 9.18 -24.64
N PHE A 401 14.84 9.73 -24.04
CA PHE A 401 13.58 10.09 -24.70
C PHE A 401 13.66 11.51 -25.25
N TYR A 402 14.71 11.78 -26.05
CA TYR A 402 14.86 13.05 -26.77
C TYR A 402 14.83 12.85 -28.27
#